data_cdfc24fd5b36ade28e4bac962dd8dfe7
#
_entry.id   cdfc24fd5b36ade28e4bac962dd8dfe7
#
_cell.length_a   1.000
_cell.length_b   1.000
_cell.length_c   1.000
_cell.angle_alpha   90.00
_cell.angle_beta   90.00
_cell.angle_gamma   90.00
#
_symmetry.space_group_name_H-M   'P 1'
#
loop_
_entity.id
_entity.type
_entity.pdbx_description
1 polymer ?
#
loop_
_entity_poly.entity_id
_entity_poly.type
_entity_poly.pdbx_seq_one_letter_code
_entity_poly.pdbx_strand_id
1 'polypeptide(L)'
;DPMKDKDVMNVLLIGEDLRDTETDDRGNTDAMLMLSLNKKNKTITMTSFMRDAWVNIGNYGMDKLNAAYWRGGPEMLEDTLENYYGVSIDRYVIVNFKSFIEVIDTIGGIKMDVRDDEAEGMKKPMAEQNKLLNKKKGTDYLKKGGTQLQLNGNQALSYARLRYVGNADYERTERQ
;
A
#
# COMPACT_ATOMS: atom_id res chain seq x y z
N ASP A 1 11.94 -8.04 24.22
CA ASP A 1 12.48 -8.33 22.87
C ASP A 1 11.36 -8.81 21.97
N PRO A 2 11.27 -8.36 20.72
CA PRO A 2 10.29 -8.88 19.75
C PRO A 2 10.43 -10.40 19.59
N MET A 3 9.30 -11.09 19.43
CA MET A 3 9.32 -12.55 19.22
C MET A 3 9.92 -12.85 17.83
N LYS A 4 11.12 -13.40 17.81
CA LYS A 4 11.82 -13.82 16.59
C LYS A 4 11.78 -15.33 16.42
N ASP A 5 11.18 -15.80 15.31
CA ASP A 5 11.21 -17.22 14.91
C ASP A 5 12.16 -17.36 13.71
N LYS A 6 13.17 -18.25 13.82
CA LYS A 6 14.15 -18.51 12.75
C LYS A 6 13.53 -19.04 11.44
N ASP A 7 12.35 -19.63 11.54
CA ASP A 7 11.63 -20.19 10.39
C ASP A 7 10.67 -19.18 9.74
N VAL A 8 10.51 -17.98 10.35
CA VAL A 8 9.65 -16.90 9.85
C VAL A 8 10.50 -15.70 9.43
N MET A 9 10.24 -15.19 8.25
CA MET A 9 10.80 -13.92 7.77
C MET A 9 9.66 -12.91 7.62
N ASN A 10 9.78 -11.78 8.31
CA ASN A 10 8.83 -10.68 8.27
C ASN A 10 9.33 -9.54 7.39
N VAL A 11 8.55 -9.19 6.37
CA VAL A 11 8.84 -8.10 5.45
C VAL A 11 7.73 -7.05 5.58
N LEU A 12 8.10 -5.83 5.99
CA LEU A 12 7.17 -4.72 6.08
C LEU A 12 7.08 -4.00 4.73
N LEU A 13 5.90 -3.97 4.13
CA LEU A 13 5.59 -3.17 2.95
C LEU A 13 5.04 -1.82 3.42
N ILE A 14 5.67 -0.74 2.99
CA ILE A 14 5.31 0.64 3.34
C ILE A 14 4.82 1.34 2.08
N GLY A 15 3.52 1.63 2.01
CA GLY A 15 2.93 2.38 0.92
C GLY A 15 3.05 3.88 1.18
N GLU A 16 3.87 4.57 0.39
CA GLU A 16 4.12 6.00 0.51
C GLU A 16 3.30 6.79 -0.52
N ASP A 17 2.50 7.75 -0.04
CA ASP A 17 1.77 8.71 -0.90
C ASP A 17 2.72 9.88 -1.30
N LEU A 18 3.79 9.56 -1.99
CA LEU A 18 4.70 10.55 -2.55
C LEU A 18 4.20 10.93 -3.95
N ARG A 19 3.65 12.14 -4.05
CA ARG A 19 3.12 12.69 -5.30
C ARG A 19 4.19 13.42 -6.12
N ASP A 20 5.27 13.82 -5.46
CA ASP A 20 6.38 14.54 -6.10
C ASP A 20 7.69 13.86 -5.72
N THR A 21 8.44 13.40 -6.72
CA THR A 21 9.73 12.72 -6.52
C THR A 21 10.90 13.71 -6.43
N GLU A 22 10.64 15.02 -6.55
CA GLU A 22 11.66 16.06 -6.56
C GLU A 22 11.84 16.77 -5.21
N THR A 23 10.96 16.50 -4.22
CA THR A 23 11.11 17.03 -2.87
C THR A 23 11.71 15.96 -1.96
N ASP A 24 12.69 16.37 -1.13
CA ASP A 24 13.29 15.54 -0.06
C ASP A 24 12.31 15.27 1.11
N ASP A 25 11.06 15.74 0.99
CA ASP A 25 10.03 15.55 1.97
C ASP A 25 9.45 14.14 1.89
N ARG A 26 9.54 13.41 2.99
CA ARG A 26 8.89 12.11 3.15
C ARG A 26 7.38 12.26 3.03
N GLY A 27 6.77 11.47 2.17
CA GLY A 27 5.31 11.38 2.06
C GLY A 27 4.67 10.78 3.31
N ASN A 28 3.36 10.93 3.41
CA ASN A 28 2.61 10.18 4.42
C ASN A 28 2.54 8.70 4.00
N THR A 29 2.63 7.78 4.98
CA THR A 29 2.32 6.39 4.71
C THR A 29 0.85 6.12 4.97
N ASP A 30 0.16 5.61 3.96
CA ASP A 30 -1.27 5.25 4.02
C ASP A 30 -1.49 3.74 4.12
N ALA A 31 -0.49 2.93 3.80
CA ALA A 31 -0.54 1.48 3.85
C ALA A 31 0.71 0.92 4.53
N MET A 32 0.50 0.10 5.54
CA MET A 32 1.54 -0.63 6.26
C MET A 32 1.12 -2.07 6.36
N LEU A 33 1.81 -2.95 5.64
CA LEU A 33 1.46 -4.37 5.51
C LEU A 33 2.67 -5.23 5.85
N MET A 34 2.55 -6.13 6.79
CA MET A 34 3.60 -7.09 7.09
C MET A 34 3.30 -8.44 6.43
N LEU A 35 4.24 -8.91 5.61
CA LEU A 35 4.25 -10.24 5.05
C LEU A 35 5.11 -11.14 5.93
N SER A 36 4.49 -12.13 6.59
CA SER A 36 5.18 -13.15 7.38
C SER A 36 5.30 -14.44 6.57
N LEU A 37 6.52 -14.75 6.16
CA LEU A 37 6.85 -15.91 5.33
C LEU A 37 7.34 -17.05 6.24
N ASN A 38 6.50 -18.04 6.52
CA ASN A 38 6.87 -19.19 7.33
C ASN A 38 7.40 -20.31 6.44
N LYS A 39 8.72 -20.53 6.46
CA LYS A 39 9.41 -21.52 5.63
C LYS A 39 9.07 -22.97 6.03
N LYS A 40 8.85 -23.20 7.33
CA LYS A 40 8.54 -24.53 7.87
C LYS A 40 7.13 -24.96 7.47
N ASN A 41 6.16 -24.08 7.62
CA ASN A 41 4.75 -24.37 7.33
C ASN A 41 4.38 -24.08 5.87
N LYS A 42 5.27 -23.44 5.11
CA LYS A 42 5.03 -22.99 3.71
C LYS A 42 3.79 -22.10 3.60
N THR A 43 3.62 -21.20 4.58
CA THR A 43 2.50 -20.25 4.64
C THR A 43 2.99 -18.81 4.50
N ILE A 44 2.13 -17.97 3.94
CA ILE A 44 2.29 -16.52 3.90
C ILE A 44 1.11 -15.94 4.67
N THR A 45 1.41 -15.12 5.68
CA THR A 45 0.41 -14.37 6.42
C THR A 45 0.58 -12.89 6.12
N MET A 46 -0.52 -12.20 5.86
CA MET A 46 -0.54 -10.74 5.70
C MET A 46 -1.20 -10.09 6.91
N THR A 47 -0.52 -9.12 7.51
CA THR A 47 -1.03 -8.32 8.62
C THR A 47 -1.02 -6.85 8.23
N SER A 48 -2.19 -6.22 8.22
CA SER A 48 -2.31 -4.79 7.96
C SER A 48 -2.32 -4.01 9.27
N PHE A 49 -1.52 -2.97 9.37
CA PHE A 49 -1.51 -2.03 10.48
C PHE A 49 -2.32 -0.79 10.12
N MET A 50 -3.24 -0.41 11.00
CA MET A 50 -4.06 0.78 10.79
C MET A 50 -3.22 2.04 10.97
N ARG A 51 -3.15 2.88 9.95
CA ARG A 51 -2.36 4.13 9.96
C ARG A 51 -2.72 5.07 11.12
N ASP A 52 -4.00 5.08 11.51
CA ASP A 52 -4.55 5.94 12.57
C ASP A 52 -4.50 5.26 13.96
N ALA A 53 -3.88 4.07 14.10
CA ALA A 53 -3.69 3.43 15.39
C ALA A 53 -2.90 4.36 16.32
N TRP A 54 -3.40 4.52 17.55
CA TRP A 54 -2.79 5.40 18.57
C TRP A 54 -1.73 4.63 19.32
N VAL A 55 -0.47 4.93 19.05
CA VAL A 55 0.70 4.16 19.53
C VAL A 55 1.74 5.08 20.19
N ASN A 56 2.60 4.51 21.02
CA ASN A 56 3.73 5.26 21.56
C ASN A 56 4.91 5.26 20.55
N ILE A 57 5.33 6.44 20.11
CA ILE A 57 6.43 6.65 19.16
C ILE A 57 7.66 7.13 19.93
N GLY A 58 8.31 6.21 20.64
CA GLY A 58 9.56 6.51 21.35
C GLY A 58 9.51 7.82 22.13
N ASN A 59 10.45 8.72 21.88
CA ASN A 59 10.56 10.01 22.56
C ASN A 59 9.48 11.04 22.16
N TYR A 60 8.66 10.75 21.18
CA TYR A 60 7.58 11.65 20.73
C TYR A 60 6.26 11.40 21.48
N GLY A 61 6.16 10.31 22.25
CA GLY A 61 4.96 9.95 23.00
C GLY A 61 3.86 9.37 22.10
N MET A 62 2.62 9.47 22.59
CA MET A 62 1.45 8.89 21.91
C MET A 62 1.04 9.70 20.70
N ASP A 63 0.97 9.05 19.53
CA ASP A 63 0.53 9.65 18.28
C ASP A 63 -0.02 8.55 17.34
N LYS A 64 -0.51 8.94 16.15
CA LYS A 64 -0.91 8.02 15.10
C LYS A 64 0.31 7.25 14.56
N LEU A 65 0.13 5.97 14.27
CA LEU A 65 1.21 5.10 13.78
C LEU A 65 1.91 5.67 12.53
N ASN A 66 1.17 6.24 11.60
CA ASN A 66 1.77 6.83 10.38
C ASN A 66 2.68 8.04 10.68
N ALA A 67 2.53 8.69 11.83
CA ALA A 67 3.42 9.77 12.24
C ALA A 67 4.85 9.28 12.51
N ALA A 68 5.04 8.01 12.86
CA ALA A 68 6.36 7.42 13.05
C ALA A 68 7.18 7.48 11.75
N TYR A 69 6.56 7.13 10.62
CA TYR A 69 7.21 7.20 9.30
C TYR A 69 7.57 8.63 8.92
N TRP A 70 6.64 9.57 9.08
CA TRP A 70 6.88 10.99 8.76
C TRP A 70 8.00 11.59 9.63
N ARG A 71 8.07 11.23 10.91
CA ARG A 71 9.05 11.77 11.86
C ARG A 71 10.46 11.22 11.68
N GLY A 72 10.60 9.91 11.49
CA GLY A 72 11.91 9.24 11.48
C GLY A 72 12.10 8.20 10.38
N GLY A 73 11.20 8.14 9.39
CA GLY A 73 11.33 7.23 8.26
C GLY A 73 10.97 5.79 8.59
N PRO A 74 11.41 4.87 7.70
CA PRO A 74 11.11 3.46 7.86
C PRO A 74 11.67 2.86 9.15
N GLU A 75 12.84 3.31 9.59
CA GLU A 75 13.49 2.84 10.83
C GLU A 75 12.66 3.16 12.06
N MET A 76 12.14 4.38 12.19
CA MET A 76 11.28 4.76 13.32
C MET A 76 9.91 4.05 13.26
N LEU A 77 9.38 3.81 12.07
CA LEU A 77 8.17 3.01 11.92
C LEU A 77 8.40 1.56 12.36
N GLU A 78 9.51 0.96 11.94
CA GLU A 78 9.95 -0.39 12.34
C GLU A 78 10.08 -0.48 13.85
N ASP A 79 10.87 0.39 14.47
CA ASP A 79 11.05 0.45 15.93
C ASP A 79 9.71 0.60 16.67
N THR A 80 8.80 1.43 16.13
CA THR A 80 7.47 1.64 16.73
C THR A 80 6.62 0.37 16.66
N LEU A 81 6.61 -0.31 15.53
CA LEU A 81 5.87 -1.56 15.35
C LEU A 81 6.43 -2.68 16.23
N GLU A 82 7.76 -2.83 16.28
CA GLU A 82 8.44 -3.82 17.11
C GLU A 82 8.16 -3.60 18.61
N ASN A 83 8.29 -2.35 19.06
CA ASN A 83 8.11 -2.02 20.49
C ASN A 83 6.64 -2.07 20.93
N TYR A 84 5.69 -1.66 20.07
CA TYR A 84 4.29 -1.57 20.47
C TYR A 84 3.53 -2.88 20.26
N TYR A 85 3.78 -3.59 19.15
CA TYR A 85 3.08 -4.85 18.84
C TYR A 85 3.90 -6.11 19.17
N GLY A 86 5.18 -5.98 19.54
CA GLY A 86 6.03 -7.12 19.88
C GLY A 86 6.40 -7.98 18.66
N VAL A 87 6.27 -7.46 17.46
CA VAL A 87 6.65 -8.14 16.21
C VAL A 87 8.13 -7.91 15.93
N SER A 88 8.78 -8.82 15.19
CA SER A 88 10.15 -8.61 14.68
C SER A 88 10.08 -8.41 13.18
N ILE A 89 10.74 -7.36 12.66
CA ILE A 89 10.77 -7.03 11.24
C ILE A 89 12.19 -7.31 10.71
N ASP A 90 12.31 -8.16 9.68
CA ASP A 90 13.61 -8.54 9.12
C ASP A 90 14.02 -7.64 7.95
N ARG A 91 13.04 -7.10 7.22
CA ARG A 91 13.22 -6.24 6.04
C ARG A 91 12.03 -5.31 5.88
N TYR A 92 12.23 -4.18 5.21
CA TYR A 92 11.14 -3.37 4.69
C TYR A 92 11.29 -3.07 3.20
N VAL A 93 10.18 -2.76 2.55
CA VAL A 93 10.11 -2.30 1.16
C VAL A 93 9.19 -1.10 1.10
N ILE A 94 9.70 -0.01 0.55
CA ILE A 94 8.90 1.20 0.32
C ILE A 94 8.34 1.15 -1.10
N VAL A 95 7.03 1.32 -1.22
CA VAL A 95 6.30 1.29 -2.49
C VAL A 95 5.57 2.61 -2.66
N ASN A 96 5.98 3.40 -3.65
CA ASN A 96 5.24 4.57 -4.11
C ASN A 96 4.41 4.23 -5.35
N PHE A 97 3.63 5.19 -5.86
CA PHE A 97 2.77 4.98 -7.02
C PHE A 97 3.52 4.50 -8.26
N LYS A 98 4.68 5.05 -8.52
CA LYS A 98 5.50 4.70 -9.68
C LYS A 98 6.02 3.27 -9.58
N SER A 99 6.64 2.93 -8.44
CA SER A 99 7.16 1.59 -8.20
C SER A 99 6.06 0.52 -8.16
N PHE A 100 4.88 0.85 -7.60
CA PHE A 100 3.72 -0.06 -7.65
C PHE A 100 3.31 -0.38 -9.09
N ILE A 101 3.18 0.65 -9.94
CA ILE A 101 2.83 0.48 -11.35
C ILE A 101 3.88 -0.37 -12.07
N GLU A 102 5.16 -0.07 -11.87
CA GLU A 102 6.27 -0.80 -12.51
C GLU A 102 6.30 -2.27 -12.10
N VAL A 103 6.06 -2.59 -10.82
CA VAL A 103 6.00 -3.98 -10.34
C VAL A 103 4.86 -4.74 -11.00
N ILE A 104 3.64 -4.17 -11.01
CA ILE A 104 2.48 -4.81 -11.65
C ILE A 104 2.68 -4.99 -13.15
N ASP A 105 3.22 -3.99 -13.83
CA ASP A 105 3.50 -4.07 -15.27
C ASP A 105 4.58 -5.12 -15.58
N THR A 106 5.61 -5.24 -14.72
CA THR A 106 6.69 -6.23 -14.87
C THR A 106 6.19 -7.67 -14.80
N ILE A 107 5.21 -7.95 -13.94
CA ILE A 107 4.59 -9.29 -13.87
C ILE A 107 3.51 -9.52 -14.93
N GLY A 108 3.31 -8.57 -15.84
CA GLY A 108 2.33 -8.65 -16.93
C GLY A 108 0.91 -8.24 -16.53
N GLY A 109 0.76 -7.52 -15.42
CA GLY A 109 -0.53 -7.10 -14.88
C GLY A 109 -1.19 -8.13 -13.97
N ILE A 110 -2.37 -7.79 -13.46
CA ILE A 110 -3.17 -8.65 -12.57
C ILE A 110 -4.57 -8.86 -13.13
N LYS A 111 -5.17 -10.03 -12.86
CA LYS A 111 -6.55 -10.32 -13.23
C LYS A 111 -7.49 -9.97 -12.08
N MET A 112 -8.50 -9.15 -12.37
CA MET A 112 -9.46 -8.67 -11.38
C MET A 112 -10.87 -8.67 -11.97
N ASP A 113 -11.85 -8.91 -11.11
CA ASP A 113 -13.25 -8.64 -11.42
C ASP A 113 -13.54 -7.18 -11.10
N VAL A 114 -14.00 -6.43 -12.08
CA VAL A 114 -14.30 -5.00 -11.98
C VAL A 114 -15.74 -4.76 -12.38
N ARG A 115 -16.55 -4.14 -11.51
CA ARG A 115 -17.92 -3.76 -11.84
C ARG A 115 -17.93 -2.54 -12.76
N ASP A 116 -19.06 -2.32 -13.46
CA ASP A 116 -19.21 -1.16 -14.35
C ASP A 116 -19.09 0.19 -13.61
N ASP A 117 -19.66 0.28 -12.41
CA ASP A 117 -19.58 1.46 -11.54
C ASP A 117 -18.16 1.71 -11.02
N GLU A 118 -17.39 0.65 -10.75
CA GLU A 118 -15.99 0.73 -10.38
C GLU A 118 -15.13 1.21 -11.56
N ALA A 119 -15.34 0.67 -12.75
CA ALA A 119 -14.64 1.12 -13.96
C ALA A 119 -14.85 2.62 -14.22
N GLU A 120 -16.06 3.12 -13.99
CA GLU A 120 -16.37 4.55 -14.07
C GLU A 120 -15.66 5.34 -12.94
N GLY A 121 -15.76 4.85 -11.71
CA GLY A 121 -15.13 5.47 -10.52
C GLY A 121 -13.60 5.54 -10.60
N MET A 122 -12.95 4.58 -11.25
CA MET A 122 -11.48 4.55 -11.46
C MET A 122 -10.98 5.72 -12.32
N LYS A 123 -11.81 6.33 -13.16
CA LYS A 123 -11.39 7.41 -14.07
C LYS A 123 -10.83 8.62 -13.33
N LYS A 124 -11.40 8.96 -12.16
CA LYS A 124 -10.94 10.10 -11.36
C LYS A 124 -9.54 9.89 -10.79
N PRO A 125 -9.26 8.85 -9.98
CA PRO A 125 -7.90 8.59 -9.51
C PRO A 125 -6.90 8.38 -10.66
N MET A 126 -7.32 7.75 -11.76
CA MET A 126 -6.46 7.54 -12.93
C MET A 126 -6.11 8.83 -13.65
N ALA A 127 -7.03 9.82 -13.69
CA ALA A 127 -6.72 11.13 -14.25
C ALA A 127 -5.63 11.87 -13.44
N GLU A 128 -5.67 11.75 -12.11
CA GLU A 128 -4.63 12.28 -11.22
C GLU A 128 -3.29 11.58 -11.45
N GLN A 129 -3.30 10.24 -11.51
CA GLN A 129 -2.10 9.43 -11.79
C GLN A 129 -1.50 9.76 -13.15
N ASN A 130 -2.34 9.87 -14.19
CA ASN A 130 -1.87 10.22 -15.53
C ASN A 130 -1.17 11.59 -15.56
N LYS A 131 -1.67 12.57 -14.78
CA LYS A 131 -1.02 13.87 -14.62
C LYS A 131 0.36 13.73 -13.96
N LEU A 132 0.47 12.97 -12.86
CA LEU A 132 1.73 12.73 -12.16
C LEU A 132 2.75 11.96 -13.00
N LEU A 133 2.27 11.06 -13.87
CA LEU A 133 3.11 10.24 -14.75
C LEU A 133 3.38 10.91 -16.12
N ASN A 134 2.99 12.17 -16.31
CA ASN A 134 3.08 12.88 -17.60
C ASN A 134 2.40 12.13 -18.77
N LYS A 135 1.35 11.36 -18.48
CA LYS A 135 0.52 10.67 -19.47
C LYS A 135 -0.66 11.54 -19.90
N LYS A 136 -1.17 11.32 -21.10
CA LYS A 136 -2.37 12.02 -21.58
C LYS A 136 -3.59 11.66 -20.73
N LYS A 137 -4.48 12.63 -20.51
CA LYS A 137 -5.79 12.38 -19.86
C LYS A 137 -6.55 11.30 -20.65
N GLY A 138 -7.12 10.34 -19.92
CA GLY A 138 -7.85 9.22 -20.52
C GLY A 138 -6.98 8.01 -20.87
N THR A 139 -5.65 8.09 -20.71
CA THR A 139 -4.79 6.91 -20.86
C THR A 139 -5.21 5.83 -19.84
N ASP A 140 -5.27 4.60 -20.31
CA ASP A 140 -5.61 3.40 -19.52
C ASP A 140 -7.06 3.35 -18.99
N TYR A 141 -7.96 4.28 -19.36
CA TYR A 141 -9.35 4.22 -18.90
C TYR A 141 -10.05 2.95 -19.37
N LEU A 142 -10.67 2.24 -18.42
CA LEU A 142 -11.56 1.14 -18.76
C LEU A 142 -12.84 1.70 -19.40
N LYS A 143 -13.27 1.08 -20.49
CA LYS A 143 -14.54 1.41 -21.14
C LYS A 143 -15.74 0.84 -20.40
N LYS A 144 -15.54 -0.32 -19.76
CA LYS A 144 -16.57 -1.12 -19.10
C LYS A 144 -15.91 -2.05 -18.08
N GLY A 145 -16.64 -2.43 -17.04
CA GLY A 145 -16.28 -3.52 -16.15
C GLY A 145 -16.29 -4.89 -16.83
N GLY A 146 -15.90 -5.91 -16.10
CA GLY A 146 -15.89 -7.29 -16.56
C GLY A 146 -15.26 -8.23 -15.54
N THR A 147 -15.36 -9.53 -15.79
CA THR A 147 -14.72 -10.57 -14.98
C THR A 147 -13.34 -10.90 -15.53
N GLN A 148 -12.37 -11.16 -14.62
CA GLN A 148 -11.00 -11.53 -14.97
C GLN A 148 -10.33 -10.56 -15.96
N LEU A 149 -10.62 -9.26 -15.83
CA LEU A 149 -9.97 -8.24 -16.64
C LEU A 149 -8.48 -8.19 -16.31
N GLN A 150 -7.65 -8.20 -17.35
CA GLN A 150 -6.22 -7.96 -17.20
C GLN A 150 -5.98 -6.47 -16.98
N LEU A 151 -5.66 -6.10 -15.76
CA LEU A 151 -5.35 -4.71 -15.39
C LEU A 151 -3.83 -4.49 -15.46
N ASN A 152 -3.42 -3.40 -16.09
CA ASN A 152 -2.04 -2.91 -15.98
C ASN A 152 -1.82 -2.20 -14.64
N GLY A 153 -0.57 -1.80 -14.34
CA GLY A 153 -0.22 -1.19 -13.06
C GLY A 153 -0.99 0.10 -12.76
N ASN A 154 -1.22 0.94 -13.78
CA ASN A 154 -1.97 2.18 -13.63
C ASN A 154 -3.46 1.93 -13.31
N GLN A 155 -4.05 0.93 -13.93
CA GLN A 155 -5.42 0.48 -13.65
C GLN A 155 -5.53 -0.17 -12.27
N ALA A 156 -4.60 -1.05 -11.91
CA ALA A 156 -4.54 -1.71 -10.61
C ALA A 156 -4.42 -0.68 -9.46
N LEU A 157 -3.52 0.30 -9.60
CA LEU A 157 -3.39 1.37 -8.62
C LEU A 157 -4.67 2.21 -8.51
N SER A 158 -5.33 2.52 -9.64
CA SER A 158 -6.59 3.26 -9.63
C SER A 158 -7.70 2.48 -8.92
N TYR A 159 -7.75 1.16 -9.12
CA TYR A 159 -8.69 0.28 -8.44
C TYR A 159 -8.47 0.27 -6.91
N ALA A 160 -7.22 0.10 -6.47
CA ALA A 160 -6.87 0.14 -5.05
C ALA A 160 -7.16 1.50 -4.38
N ARG A 161 -7.11 2.60 -5.16
CA ARG A 161 -7.39 3.98 -4.68
C ARG A 161 -8.86 4.38 -4.76
N LEU A 162 -9.74 3.51 -5.23
CA LEU A 162 -11.15 3.82 -5.42
C LEU A 162 -11.85 4.06 -4.06
N ARG A 163 -12.46 5.24 -3.88
CA ARG A 163 -13.09 5.65 -2.61
C ARG A 163 -14.60 5.89 -2.70
N TYR A 164 -15.17 6.06 -3.88
CA TYR A 164 -16.52 6.65 -4.06
C TYR A 164 -17.55 5.68 -4.62
N VAL A 165 -17.28 4.38 -4.57
CA VAL A 165 -18.18 3.34 -5.09
C VAL A 165 -18.49 2.36 -3.97
N GLY A 166 -19.77 2.06 -3.74
CA GLY A 166 -20.24 1.17 -2.69
C GLY A 166 -20.12 1.76 -1.28
N ASN A 167 -19.88 0.92 -0.27
CA ASN A 167 -19.70 1.30 1.14
C ASN A 167 -18.30 1.87 1.46
N ALA A 168 -17.79 2.71 0.58
CA ALA A 168 -16.58 3.52 0.69
C ALA A 168 -15.36 2.85 1.37
N ASP A 169 -15.27 2.86 2.71
CA ASP A 169 -14.08 2.42 3.43
C ASP A 169 -13.99 0.89 3.59
N TYR A 170 -15.12 0.18 3.75
CA TYR A 170 -15.11 -1.28 3.89
C TYR A 170 -14.67 -1.97 2.60
N GLU A 171 -15.23 -1.58 1.46
CA GLU A 171 -14.86 -2.14 0.16
C GLU A 171 -13.44 -1.76 -0.27
N ARG A 172 -12.89 -0.63 0.24
CA ARG A 172 -11.49 -0.28 0.02
C ARG A 172 -10.52 -1.27 0.68
N THR A 173 -10.84 -1.71 1.89
CA THR A 173 -10.02 -2.71 2.62
C THR A 173 -10.03 -4.06 1.89
N GLU A 174 -11.14 -4.44 1.28
CA GLU A 174 -11.24 -5.66 0.47
C GLU A 174 -10.46 -5.58 -0.85
N ARG A 175 -10.26 -4.36 -1.40
CA ARG A 175 -9.51 -4.14 -2.65
C ARG A 175 -8.00 -4.02 -2.45
N GLN A 176 -7.55 -3.82 -1.23
CA GLN A 176 -6.13 -3.72 -0.88
C GLN A 176 -5.54 -5.09 -0.55
#